data_2773d4203560eb54f3592bde7282f794
#
_entry.id   2773d4203560eb54f3592bde7282f794
#
_cell.length_a   1.000
_cell.length_b   1.000
_cell.length_c   1.000
_cell.angle_alpha   90.00
_cell.angle_beta   90.00
_cell.angle_gamma   90.00
#
_symmetry.space_group_name_H-M   'P 1'
#
loop_
_entity.id
_entity.type
_entity.pdbx_description
1 polymer ?
#
loop_
_entity_poly.entity_id
_entity_poly.type
_entity_poly.pdbx_seq_one_letter_code
_entity_poly.pdbx_strand_id
1 'polypeptide(L)'
;MKLVLISLVKFAVLATVYAGRVDRTVTVSGDVLQTCRMIPSDIPGRIEQACNGTECCNPSERDDLDFESTSVSEASPELASPSEKIQDAALGGDMGEAQVIDPVYANEILNLIQEASAYMKNEVAVEAKYASLREICVNKHALCAFWAALGECESNPGYMKVNCGPICKSCEMLHIETRCPMDPNAVDALYPGDLNKMFERIVTDPWYKQFEPIVLSRPSYAPGDGPENATYAIGLWMIMFDNAMSADEADRMIDLGGLLGYERSSDVGEKQADGTYGVSVNSGRTSTNAWCQGVCAEDPVAQRLMDRVENITGIPWPNSESFQLLRYEQGQFYQMHNDYISHQVYRPTGVRILTFYFYLNDVEEGGGTRFPKIGLEVTPKKGRAVLWPSVFDHDPNKEDHRSDHTALPVKKGIKYGCNAWIHQRDFQTNAAKGC
;
A
#
# COMPACT_ATOMS: atom_id res chain seq x y z
N MET A 1 15.61 -8.30 60.73
CA MET A 1 14.44 -8.12 59.80
C MET A 1 14.79 -8.77 58.47
N LYS A 2 14.30 -10.00 58.24
CA LYS A 2 14.55 -10.75 57.03
C LYS A 2 13.34 -10.56 56.11
N LEU A 3 13.55 -9.94 54.94
CA LEU A 3 12.56 -9.93 53.88
C LEU A 3 12.68 -11.24 53.08
N VAL A 4 11.58 -11.98 53.00
CA VAL A 4 11.42 -13.16 52.15
C VAL A 4 10.94 -12.64 50.77
N LEU A 5 11.77 -12.82 49.75
CA LEU A 5 11.37 -12.64 48.35
C LEU A 5 10.64 -13.90 47.90
N ILE A 6 9.35 -13.79 47.61
CA ILE A 6 8.58 -14.79 46.84
C ILE A 6 8.69 -14.43 45.39
N SER A 7 9.39 -15.28 44.63
CA SER A 7 9.53 -15.16 43.19
C SER A 7 8.26 -15.73 42.52
N LEU A 8 7.42 -14.85 41.98
CA LEU A 8 6.35 -15.20 41.06
C LEU A 8 6.89 -15.18 39.64
N VAL A 9 7.14 -16.34 39.09
CA VAL A 9 7.44 -16.51 37.67
C VAL A 9 6.12 -16.34 36.93
N LYS A 10 5.88 -15.16 36.37
CA LYS A 10 4.84 -14.94 35.37
C LYS A 10 5.41 -15.27 33.98
N PHE A 11 4.87 -16.30 33.36
CA PHE A 11 5.08 -16.53 31.93
C PHE A 11 4.40 -15.40 31.18
N ALA A 12 5.17 -14.46 30.67
CA ALA A 12 4.70 -13.47 29.72
C ALA A 12 4.99 -14.03 28.31
N VAL A 13 3.95 -14.48 27.60
CA VAL A 13 4.01 -14.67 26.15
C VAL A 13 3.84 -13.30 25.54
N LEU A 14 4.94 -12.64 25.19
CA LEU A 14 4.90 -11.44 24.33
C LEU A 14 4.77 -11.93 22.89
N ALA A 15 3.54 -11.89 22.36
CA ALA A 15 3.31 -11.93 20.93
C ALA A 15 3.35 -10.50 20.39
N THR A 16 4.46 -10.11 19.79
CA THR A 16 4.55 -8.85 19.05
C THR A 16 4.10 -9.13 17.62
N VAL A 17 2.87 -8.73 17.30
CA VAL A 17 2.35 -8.80 15.94
C VAL A 17 2.69 -7.47 15.24
N TYR A 18 3.74 -7.46 14.46
CA TYR A 18 3.99 -6.44 13.46
C TYR A 18 3.82 -7.09 12.09
N ALA A 19 2.87 -6.58 11.30
CA ALA A 19 2.70 -6.88 9.87
C ALA A 19 2.88 -8.38 9.49
N GLY A 20 1.95 -9.22 9.90
CA GLY A 20 1.84 -10.60 9.37
C GLY A 20 2.91 -11.60 9.80
N ARG A 21 3.71 -11.33 10.84
CA ARG A 21 4.73 -12.25 11.35
C ARG A 21 4.27 -12.95 12.64
N VAL A 22 4.25 -14.26 12.63
CA VAL A 22 4.03 -15.09 13.82
C VAL A 22 5.34 -15.72 14.22
N ASP A 23 5.96 -15.26 15.33
CA ASP A 23 7.13 -15.89 15.93
C ASP A 23 6.66 -16.99 16.91
N ARG A 24 6.94 -18.24 16.62
CA ARG A 24 6.76 -19.35 17.58
C ARG A 24 8.08 -19.70 18.22
N THR A 25 8.15 -19.59 19.55
CA THR A 25 9.26 -20.12 20.34
C THR A 25 8.88 -21.53 20.80
N VAL A 26 9.59 -22.55 20.38
CA VAL A 26 9.45 -23.91 20.86
C VAL A 26 10.58 -24.16 21.87
N THR A 27 10.22 -24.44 23.12
CA THR A 27 11.20 -24.78 24.16
C THR A 27 11.37 -26.29 24.18
N VAL A 28 12.55 -26.78 23.83
CA VAL A 28 12.96 -28.17 24.02
C VAL A 28 13.80 -28.24 25.29
N SER A 29 13.51 -29.18 26.18
CA SER A 29 14.14 -29.36 27.47
C SER A 29 15.63 -29.67 27.35
N GLY A 30 16.49 -28.80 27.92
CA GLY A 30 17.92 -29.01 28.10
C GLY A 30 18.79 -28.00 27.35
N ASP A 31 19.27 -27.03 28.06
CA ASP A 31 20.43 -26.14 27.89
C ASP A 31 20.87 -25.57 26.52
N VAL A 32 20.08 -25.59 25.45
CA VAL A 32 20.33 -24.81 24.23
C VAL A 32 19.03 -24.19 23.74
N LEU A 33 18.91 -22.87 23.83
CA LEU A 33 17.85 -22.10 23.19
C LEU A 33 18.12 -22.02 21.69
N GLN A 34 17.51 -22.90 20.90
CA GLN A 34 17.44 -22.72 19.45
C GLN A 34 16.14 -21.98 19.08
N THR A 35 16.28 -20.81 18.53
CA THR A 35 15.15 -20.03 18.03
C THR A 35 15.00 -20.33 16.54
N CYS A 36 13.99 -21.15 16.21
CA CYS A 36 13.59 -21.35 14.81
C CYS A 36 12.57 -20.29 14.43
N ARG A 37 12.88 -19.47 13.43
CA ARG A 37 12.02 -18.41 12.92
C ARG A 37 11.32 -18.92 11.67
N MET A 38 10.00 -19.01 11.71
CA MET A 38 9.19 -19.31 10.51
C MET A 38 8.70 -17.99 9.91
N ILE A 39 9.08 -17.73 8.68
CA ILE A 39 8.62 -16.57 7.92
C ILE A 39 7.59 -17.11 6.91
N PRO A 40 6.34 -16.62 6.88
CA PRO A 40 5.41 -16.94 5.82
C PRO A 40 5.98 -16.45 4.48
N SER A 41 6.04 -17.29 3.46
CA SER A 41 6.34 -16.83 2.11
C SER A 41 5.07 -16.25 1.48
N ASP A 42 5.22 -15.23 0.64
CA ASP A 42 4.12 -14.63 -0.11
C ASP A 42 3.51 -15.55 -1.18
N ILE A 43 3.98 -16.80 -1.25
CA ILE A 43 3.44 -17.85 -2.13
C ILE A 43 2.54 -18.77 -1.31
N PRO A 44 1.25 -18.92 -1.64
CA PRO A 44 0.33 -19.79 -0.90
C PRO A 44 0.87 -21.22 -0.82
N GLY A 45 1.09 -21.71 0.41
CA GLY A 45 1.51 -23.08 0.68
C GLY A 45 3.02 -23.33 0.80
N ARG A 46 3.86 -22.32 0.73
CA ARG A 46 5.32 -22.45 0.94
C ARG A 46 5.75 -21.80 2.24
N ILE A 47 6.50 -22.50 3.06
CA ILE A 47 7.14 -21.99 4.28
C ILE A 47 8.64 -21.91 4.03
N GLU A 48 9.24 -20.73 4.16
CA GLU A 48 10.68 -20.57 4.08
C GLU A 48 11.28 -20.57 5.49
N GLN A 49 12.39 -21.30 5.66
CA GLN A 49 13.14 -21.38 6.91
C GLN A 49 14.28 -20.39 6.89
N ALA A 50 14.33 -19.50 7.89
CA ALA A 50 15.49 -18.67 8.14
C ALA A 50 16.38 -19.37 9.18
N CYS A 51 17.62 -19.70 8.79
CA CYS A 51 18.61 -20.30 9.68
C CYS A 51 19.50 -19.22 10.28
N ASN A 52 19.67 -19.25 11.61
CA ASN A 52 20.64 -18.42 12.32
C ASN A 52 21.64 -19.38 12.98
N GLY A 53 22.75 -19.66 12.31
CA GLY A 53 23.78 -20.60 12.77
C GLY A 53 24.07 -21.72 11.77
N THR A 54 24.97 -22.63 12.11
CA THR A 54 25.53 -23.67 11.24
C THR A 54 24.65 -24.89 11.00
N GLU A 55 23.48 -25.01 11.64
CA GLU A 55 22.54 -26.12 11.42
C GLU A 55 21.12 -25.62 11.24
N CYS A 56 20.44 -26.06 10.16
CA CYS A 56 19.04 -25.79 9.90
C CYS A 56 18.17 -26.93 10.41
N CYS A 57 16.98 -26.62 10.98
CA CYS A 57 16.00 -27.62 11.38
C CYS A 57 15.52 -28.41 10.16
N ASN A 58 15.74 -29.70 10.13
CA ASN A 58 15.37 -30.57 8.99
C ASN A 58 13.93 -31.11 9.17
N PRO A 59 13.01 -30.91 8.21
CA PRO A 59 11.62 -31.36 8.33
C PRO A 59 11.42 -32.87 8.11
N SER A 60 12.45 -33.64 7.83
CA SER A 60 12.30 -35.04 7.40
C SER A 60 12.49 -36.09 8.53
N GLU A 61 12.76 -35.67 9.75
CA GLU A 61 12.77 -36.62 10.88
C GLU A 61 11.41 -36.64 11.58
N ARG A 62 10.50 -37.45 11.04
CA ARG A 62 9.38 -38.00 11.81
C ARG A 62 9.86 -39.29 12.43
N ASP A 63 10.27 -39.24 13.66
CA ASP A 63 10.37 -40.47 14.46
C ASP A 63 8.96 -40.92 14.85
N ASP A 64 8.64 -42.12 14.42
CA ASP A 64 7.46 -42.87 14.85
C ASP A 64 7.58 -43.15 16.36
N LEU A 65 6.87 -42.38 17.17
CA LEU A 65 6.67 -42.68 18.57
C LEU A 65 5.38 -43.48 18.68
N ASP A 66 5.51 -44.79 18.80
CA ASP A 66 4.47 -45.72 19.20
C ASP A 66 3.87 -45.29 20.55
N PHE A 67 2.59 -44.95 20.54
CA PHE A 67 1.85 -44.61 21.76
C PHE A 67 1.22 -45.91 22.32
N GLU A 68 1.88 -46.55 23.27
CA GLU A 68 1.29 -47.62 24.05
C GLU A 68 0.13 -47.09 24.91
N SER A 69 -1.04 -47.66 24.68
CA SER A 69 -2.28 -47.39 25.38
C SER A 69 -2.23 -47.98 26.81
N THR A 70 -2.01 -47.17 27.84
CA THR A 70 -2.36 -47.54 29.19
C THR A 70 -3.74 -47.01 29.54
N SER A 71 -4.66 -47.94 29.76
CA SER A 71 -6.01 -47.70 30.26
C SER A 71 -5.98 -47.25 31.72
N VAL A 72 -6.40 -46.00 32.00
CA VAL A 72 -6.79 -45.57 33.34
C VAL A 72 -8.26 -45.16 33.28
N SER A 73 -9.10 -45.95 33.94
CA SER A 73 -10.49 -45.62 34.24
C SER A 73 -10.54 -44.63 35.39
N GLU A 74 -11.32 -43.54 35.25
CA GLU A 74 -12.35 -43.09 36.18
C GLU A 74 -12.74 -41.64 36.00
N ALA A 75 -14.04 -41.45 35.79
CA ALA A 75 -14.92 -40.34 36.15
C ALA A 75 -14.49 -38.90 35.77
N SER A 76 -14.87 -38.48 34.58
CA SER A 76 -15.04 -37.08 34.24
C SER A 76 -16.52 -36.67 34.41
N PRO A 77 -16.81 -35.45 34.89
CA PRO A 77 -18.15 -34.89 34.74
C PRO A 77 -18.40 -34.59 33.26
N GLU A 78 -19.56 -35.02 32.76
CA GLU A 78 -20.05 -34.76 31.40
C GLU A 78 -20.01 -33.26 31.10
N LEU A 79 -19.03 -32.79 30.31
CA LEU A 79 -19.18 -31.57 29.55
C LEU A 79 -20.19 -31.88 28.44
N ALA A 80 -21.33 -31.19 28.47
CA ALA A 80 -22.31 -31.23 27.41
C ALA A 80 -21.64 -30.96 26.07
N SER A 81 -21.78 -31.87 25.10
CA SER A 81 -21.30 -31.68 23.74
C SER A 81 -21.92 -30.42 23.16
N PRO A 82 -21.17 -29.58 22.43
CA PRO A 82 -21.74 -28.45 21.71
C PRO A 82 -22.86 -28.92 20.81
N SER A 83 -24.04 -28.28 20.89
CA SER A 83 -25.17 -28.62 20.04
C SER A 83 -24.78 -28.52 18.58
N GLU A 84 -25.36 -29.38 17.69
CA GLU A 84 -25.13 -29.40 16.23
C GLU A 84 -25.24 -27.99 15.60
N LYS A 85 -26.13 -27.12 16.15
CA LYS A 85 -26.26 -25.70 15.72
C LYS A 85 -25.03 -24.84 15.96
N ILE A 86 -24.18 -25.18 16.93
CA ILE A 86 -22.92 -24.48 17.22
C ILE A 86 -21.84 -24.93 16.24
N GLN A 87 -21.86 -26.19 15.82
CA GLN A 87 -20.94 -26.69 14.79
C GLN A 87 -21.22 -26.06 13.41
N ASP A 88 -22.48 -25.86 13.03
CA ASP A 88 -22.85 -25.21 11.77
C ASP A 88 -22.45 -23.72 11.75
N ALA A 89 -22.56 -23.02 12.88
CA ALA A 89 -22.11 -21.63 13.00
C ALA A 89 -20.57 -21.48 12.90
N ALA A 90 -19.81 -22.44 13.43
CA ALA A 90 -18.35 -22.47 13.35
C ALA A 90 -17.85 -22.81 11.94
N LEU A 91 -18.67 -23.44 11.10
CA LEU A 91 -18.34 -23.86 9.73
C LEU A 91 -18.41 -22.73 8.67
N GLY A 92 -18.55 -21.48 9.08
CA GLY A 92 -18.48 -20.31 8.18
C GLY A 92 -19.81 -19.88 7.58
N GLY A 93 -20.65 -20.76 7.08
CA GLY A 93 -21.95 -20.44 6.50
C GLY A 93 -21.93 -19.19 5.60
N ASP A 94 -22.95 -18.34 5.72
CA ASP A 94 -23.07 -17.07 4.97
C ASP A 94 -22.07 -15.97 5.40
N MET A 95 -21.16 -16.25 6.35
CA MET A 95 -20.20 -15.28 6.89
C MET A 95 -18.77 -15.42 6.35
N GLY A 96 -18.52 -16.26 5.35
CA GLY A 96 -17.21 -16.46 4.72
C GLY A 96 -16.38 -17.58 5.33
N GLU A 97 -15.08 -17.34 5.62
CA GLU A 97 -14.17 -18.37 6.13
C GLU A 97 -14.64 -18.95 7.48
N ALA A 98 -14.56 -20.29 7.59
CA ALA A 98 -14.84 -21.00 8.84
C ALA A 98 -13.90 -20.53 9.95
N GLN A 99 -14.45 -20.23 11.13
CA GLN A 99 -13.66 -19.63 12.19
C GLN A 99 -12.96 -20.68 13.06
N VAL A 100 -11.69 -20.45 13.36
CA VAL A 100 -10.92 -21.27 14.31
C VAL A 100 -11.35 -20.93 15.73
N ILE A 101 -11.68 -21.97 16.51
CA ILE A 101 -12.02 -21.84 17.92
C ILE A 101 -10.81 -22.21 18.77
N ASP A 102 -10.15 -21.18 19.30
CA ASP A 102 -9.07 -21.38 20.26
C ASP A 102 -9.65 -21.84 21.62
N PRO A 103 -9.13 -22.93 22.22
CA PRO A 103 -9.68 -23.48 23.47
C PRO A 103 -9.67 -22.50 24.65
N VAL A 104 -8.72 -21.57 24.71
CA VAL A 104 -8.61 -20.58 25.81
C VAL A 104 -9.71 -19.52 25.70
N TYR A 105 -10.08 -19.13 24.47
CA TYR A 105 -11.07 -18.10 24.18
C TYR A 105 -12.39 -18.67 23.62
N ALA A 106 -12.63 -19.98 23.75
CA ALA A 106 -13.72 -20.68 23.08
C ALA A 106 -15.10 -20.04 23.34
N ASN A 107 -15.43 -19.73 24.58
CA ASN A 107 -16.72 -19.14 24.94
C ASN A 107 -16.91 -17.74 24.32
N GLU A 108 -15.85 -16.92 24.32
CA GLU A 108 -15.89 -15.56 23.77
C GLU A 108 -15.98 -15.60 22.24
N ILE A 109 -15.21 -16.47 21.59
CA ILE A 109 -15.26 -16.71 20.15
C ILE A 109 -16.65 -17.16 19.70
N LEU A 110 -17.24 -18.13 20.40
CA LEU A 110 -18.59 -18.63 20.08
C LEU A 110 -19.66 -17.54 20.25
N ASN A 111 -19.57 -16.71 21.28
CA ASN A 111 -20.45 -15.57 21.46
C ASN A 111 -20.33 -14.56 20.30
N LEU A 112 -19.10 -14.22 19.91
CA LEU A 112 -18.85 -13.31 18.79
C LEU A 112 -19.40 -13.84 17.47
N ILE A 113 -19.24 -15.15 17.20
CA ILE A 113 -19.81 -15.79 16.01
C ILE A 113 -21.35 -15.74 16.04
N GLN A 114 -21.96 -15.98 17.19
CA GLN A 114 -23.43 -15.91 17.34
C GLN A 114 -23.94 -14.47 17.14
N GLU A 115 -23.26 -13.49 17.71
CA GLU A 115 -23.62 -12.07 17.53
C GLU A 115 -23.44 -11.62 16.08
N ALA A 116 -22.35 -12.05 15.42
CA ALA A 116 -22.10 -11.78 14.01
C ALA A 116 -23.20 -12.39 13.12
N SER A 117 -23.61 -13.64 13.40
CA SER A 117 -24.70 -14.28 12.68
C SER A 117 -26.02 -13.51 12.83
N ALA A 118 -26.32 -13.05 14.05
CA ALA A 118 -27.50 -12.23 14.31
C ALA A 118 -27.43 -10.88 13.54
N TYR A 119 -26.29 -10.20 13.55
CA TYR A 119 -26.04 -8.99 12.80
C TYR A 119 -26.24 -9.19 11.29
N MET A 120 -25.62 -10.22 10.72
CA MET A 120 -25.77 -10.53 9.29
C MET A 120 -27.22 -10.79 8.91
N LYS A 121 -27.95 -11.55 9.72
CA LYS A 121 -29.34 -11.94 9.45
C LYS A 121 -30.32 -10.78 9.66
N ASN A 122 -30.17 -10.01 10.73
CA ASN A 122 -31.19 -9.06 11.16
C ASN A 122 -30.97 -7.64 10.62
N GLU A 123 -29.73 -7.30 10.27
CA GLU A 123 -29.34 -5.98 9.77
C GLU A 123 -28.86 -6.04 8.32
N VAL A 124 -27.76 -6.75 8.05
CA VAL A 124 -27.11 -6.76 6.73
C VAL A 124 -28.02 -7.34 5.64
N ALA A 125 -28.74 -8.44 5.94
CA ALA A 125 -29.63 -9.05 4.97
C ALA A 125 -30.88 -8.20 4.68
N VAL A 126 -31.30 -7.34 5.61
CA VAL A 126 -32.60 -6.66 5.57
C VAL A 126 -32.46 -5.20 5.13
N GLU A 127 -31.48 -4.46 5.67
CA GLU A 127 -31.37 -3.03 5.43
C GLU A 127 -30.86 -2.68 4.04
N ALA A 128 -31.50 -1.71 3.39
CA ALA A 128 -31.18 -1.28 2.02
C ALA A 128 -29.75 -0.74 1.86
N LYS A 129 -29.19 -0.11 2.92
CA LYS A 129 -27.83 0.44 2.90
C LYS A 129 -26.75 -0.61 2.63
N TYR A 130 -27.03 -1.88 2.93
CA TYR A 130 -26.09 -2.97 2.69
C TYR A 130 -26.28 -3.68 1.34
N ALA A 131 -27.24 -3.26 0.50
CA ALA A 131 -27.61 -3.98 -0.70
C ALA A 131 -26.43 -4.34 -1.62
N SER A 132 -25.51 -3.41 -1.83
CA SER A 132 -24.28 -3.61 -2.64
C SER A 132 -23.15 -4.32 -1.90
N LEU A 133 -23.25 -4.44 -0.58
CA LEU A 133 -22.18 -4.96 0.29
C LEU A 133 -22.43 -6.38 0.78
N ARG A 134 -23.66 -6.89 0.66
CA ARG A 134 -24.05 -8.18 1.22
C ARG A 134 -23.17 -9.34 0.79
N GLU A 135 -22.85 -9.41 -0.51
CA GLU A 135 -22.06 -10.48 -1.09
C GLU A 135 -20.57 -10.38 -0.73
N ILE A 136 -20.08 -9.17 -0.43
CA ILE A 136 -18.68 -8.91 -0.10
C ILE A 136 -18.43 -8.79 1.41
N CYS A 137 -19.49 -8.70 2.23
CA CYS A 137 -19.34 -8.67 3.67
C CYS A 137 -19.18 -10.08 4.24
N VAL A 138 -17.96 -10.56 4.19
CA VAL A 138 -17.55 -11.88 4.67
C VAL A 138 -16.30 -11.78 5.54
N ASN A 139 -16.10 -12.73 6.44
CA ASN A 139 -14.84 -12.92 7.12
C ASN A 139 -13.85 -13.54 6.11
N LYS A 140 -12.81 -12.80 5.75
CA LYS A 140 -11.78 -13.24 4.79
C LYS A 140 -10.70 -14.12 5.41
N HIS A 141 -10.74 -14.27 6.74
CA HIS A 141 -9.77 -15.06 7.50
C HIS A 141 -10.44 -15.92 8.56
N ALA A 142 -9.94 -17.15 8.71
CA ALA A 142 -10.38 -18.10 9.72
C ALA A 142 -10.09 -17.63 11.18
N LEU A 143 -9.24 -16.64 11.38
CA LEU A 143 -8.88 -16.10 12.69
C LEU A 143 -9.63 -14.81 13.07
N CYS A 144 -10.60 -14.35 12.27
CA CYS A 144 -11.33 -13.13 12.55
C CYS A 144 -11.96 -13.10 13.95
N ALA A 145 -12.61 -14.19 14.36
CA ALA A 145 -13.25 -14.29 15.66
C ALA A 145 -12.23 -14.34 16.83
N PHE A 146 -11.11 -15.00 16.63
CA PHE A 146 -10.01 -15.03 17.59
C PHE A 146 -9.39 -13.64 17.78
N TRP A 147 -9.08 -12.94 16.69
CA TRP A 147 -8.54 -11.57 16.76
C TRP A 147 -9.54 -10.61 17.40
N ALA A 148 -10.84 -10.76 17.12
CA ALA A 148 -11.87 -9.92 17.76
C ALA A 148 -11.96 -10.19 19.28
N ALA A 149 -11.82 -11.46 19.72
CA ALA A 149 -11.74 -11.81 21.14
C ALA A 149 -10.53 -11.16 21.85
N LEU A 150 -9.46 -10.86 21.10
CA LEU A 150 -8.31 -10.10 21.59
C LEU A 150 -8.49 -8.58 21.49
N GLY A 151 -9.64 -8.08 21.05
CA GLY A 151 -9.93 -6.65 20.92
C GLY A 151 -9.41 -5.98 19.64
N GLU A 152 -8.99 -6.76 18.64
CA GLU A 152 -8.40 -6.23 17.41
C GLU A 152 -9.40 -5.42 16.55
N CYS A 153 -10.71 -5.62 16.70
CA CYS A 153 -11.69 -4.76 16.00
C CYS A 153 -11.51 -3.27 16.33
N GLU A 154 -11.02 -2.95 17.54
CA GLU A 154 -10.79 -1.59 18.02
C GLU A 154 -9.31 -1.18 17.96
N SER A 155 -8.38 -2.12 18.21
CA SER A 155 -6.94 -1.82 18.21
C SER A 155 -6.35 -1.80 16.79
N ASN A 156 -6.93 -2.54 15.83
CA ASN A 156 -6.52 -2.62 14.44
C ASN A 156 -7.71 -2.43 13.47
N PRO A 157 -8.46 -1.32 13.59
CA PRO A 157 -9.72 -1.14 12.87
C PRO A 157 -9.55 -1.09 11.33
N GLY A 158 -8.44 -0.57 10.84
CA GLY A 158 -8.16 -0.45 9.41
C GLY A 158 -8.14 -1.81 8.68
N TYR A 159 -7.59 -2.82 9.33
CA TYR A 159 -7.57 -4.18 8.81
C TYR A 159 -8.86 -4.94 9.16
N MET A 160 -9.22 -4.97 10.44
CA MET A 160 -10.29 -5.81 10.96
C MET A 160 -11.66 -5.46 10.39
N LYS A 161 -12.00 -4.15 10.30
CA LYS A 161 -13.31 -3.71 9.81
C LYS A 161 -13.54 -3.99 8.32
N VAL A 162 -12.46 -4.24 7.56
CA VAL A 162 -12.52 -4.54 6.11
C VAL A 162 -12.40 -6.04 5.81
N ASN A 163 -11.67 -6.79 6.65
CA ASN A 163 -11.40 -8.20 6.41
C ASN A 163 -12.21 -9.14 7.32
N CYS A 164 -12.75 -8.62 8.41
CA CYS A 164 -13.54 -9.35 9.39
C CYS A 164 -14.89 -8.64 9.65
N GLY A 165 -15.49 -8.07 8.60
CA GLY A 165 -16.69 -7.25 8.67
C GLY A 165 -17.86 -7.85 9.47
N PRO A 166 -18.26 -9.11 9.26
CA PRO A 166 -19.30 -9.77 10.05
C PRO A 166 -18.98 -9.81 11.55
N ILE A 167 -17.79 -10.29 11.91
CA ILE A 167 -17.37 -10.42 13.31
C ILE A 167 -17.27 -9.07 14.00
N CYS A 168 -16.70 -8.06 13.33
CA CYS A 168 -16.59 -6.70 13.88
C CYS A 168 -17.88 -5.88 13.72
N LYS A 169 -18.96 -6.43 13.15
CA LYS A 169 -20.24 -5.77 12.86
C LYS A 169 -20.04 -4.45 12.10
N SER A 170 -19.20 -4.48 11.09
CA SER A 170 -18.70 -3.30 10.37
C SER A 170 -18.87 -3.37 8.87
N CYS A 171 -19.88 -4.13 8.36
CA CYS A 171 -20.12 -4.28 6.92
C CYS A 171 -20.24 -2.93 6.19
N GLU A 172 -20.79 -1.89 6.82
CA GLU A 172 -20.89 -0.54 6.24
C GLU A 172 -19.52 0.10 5.95
N MET A 173 -18.49 -0.27 6.74
CA MET A 173 -17.11 0.21 6.55
C MET A 173 -16.44 -0.38 5.31
N LEU A 174 -17.03 -1.38 4.68
CA LEU A 174 -16.55 -1.89 3.39
C LEU A 174 -16.73 -0.85 2.29
N HIS A 175 -17.79 -0.03 2.34
CA HIS A 175 -17.95 1.03 1.37
C HIS A 175 -16.93 2.15 1.62
N ILE A 176 -16.15 2.47 0.57
CA ILE A 176 -15.03 3.41 0.70
C ILE A 176 -15.46 4.80 1.18
N GLU A 177 -16.64 5.28 0.80
CA GLU A 177 -17.14 6.60 1.23
C GLU A 177 -17.50 6.63 2.72
N THR A 178 -17.94 5.49 3.29
CA THR A 178 -18.21 5.37 4.74
C THR A 178 -16.90 5.26 5.52
N ARG A 179 -15.95 4.46 5.02
CA ARG A 179 -14.65 4.26 5.66
C ARG A 179 -13.76 5.50 5.56
N CYS A 180 -13.86 6.22 4.45
CA CYS A 180 -12.99 7.32 4.06
C CYS A 180 -13.78 8.61 3.80
N PRO A 181 -14.46 9.17 4.81
CA PRO A 181 -15.19 10.42 4.63
C PRO A 181 -14.21 11.56 4.33
N MET A 182 -14.65 12.50 3.51
CA MET A 182 -13.92 13.74 3.29
C MET A 182 -13.88 14.54 4.60
N ASP A 183 -12.69 14.96 5.00
CA ASP A 183 -12.55 15.94 6.08
C ASP A 183 -12.89 17.34 5.53
N PRO A 184 -13.95 18.00 6.02
CA PRO A 184 -14.29 19.34 5.54
C PRO A 184 -13.24 20.41 5.89
N ASN A 185 -12.32 20.11 6.80
CA ASN A 185 -11.22 21.00 7.20
C ASN A 185 -9.88 20.58 6.59
N ALA A 186 -9.87 19.59 5.70
CA ALA A 186 -8.64 19.17 5.04
C ALA A 186 -8.00 20.34 4.27
N VAL A 187 -6.71 20.54 4.48
CA VAL A 187 -5.94 21.60 3.82
C VAL A 187 -5.39 21.06 2.50
N ASP A 188 -5.68 21.77 1.43
CA ASP A 188 -5.13 21.49 0.11
C ASP A 188 -3.67 21.94 0.04
N ALA A 189 -2.82 21.17 -0.65
CA ALA A 189 -1.41 21.51 -0.86
C ALA A 189 -1.24 22.70 -1.81
N LEU A 190 -2.13 22.83 -2.80
CA LEU A 190 -2.12 23.91 -3.78
C LEU A 190 -3.49 24.58 -3.89
N TYR A 191 -3.48 25.88 -3.88
CA TYR A 191 -4.60 26.76 -4.20
C TYR A 191 -4.38 27.44 -5.56
N PRO A 192 -5.42 28.07 -6.16
CA PRO A 192 -5.27 28.80 -7.42
C PRO A 192 -4.08 29.80 -7.40
N GLY A 193 -3.17 29.64 -8.36
CA GLY A 193 -1.97 30.44 -8.49
C GLY A 193 -0.72 29.91 -7.77
N ASP A 194 -0.84 28.89 -6.92
CA ASP A 194 0.31 28.38 -6.15
C ASP A 194 1.23 27.50 -7.01
N LEU A 195 0.71 26.86 -8.03
CA LEU A 195 1.48 26.06 -8.97
C LEU A 195 2.48 26.94 -9.72
N ASN A 196 2.05 28.07 -10.26
CA ASN A 196 2.93 29.05 -10.89
C ASN A 196 3.99 29.58 -9.91
N LYS A 197 3.61 29.93 -8.67
CA LYS A 197 4.56 30.39 -7.65
C LYS A 197 5.62 29.35 -7.33
N MET A 198 5.22 28.08 -7.21
CA MET A 198 6.14 26.97 -6.95
C MET A 198 7.17 26.82 -8.08
N PHE A 199 6.72 26.75 -9.33
CA PHE A 199 7.62 26.60 -10.48
C PHE A 199 8.52 27.83 -10.69
N GLU A 200 7.99 29.04 -10.51
CA GLU A 200 8.79 30.28 -10.55
C GLU A 200 9.87 30.29 -9.47
N ARG A 201 9.57 29.85 -8.26
CA ARG A 201 10.55 29.68 -7.18
C ARG A 201 11.68 28.75 -7.60
N ILE A 202 11.35 27.58 -8.18
CA ILE A 202 12.35 26.59 -8.63
C ILE A 202 13.29 27.22 -9.68
N VAL A 203 12.77 28.08 -10.56
CA VAL A 203 13.56 28.70 -11.62
C VAL A 203 14.41 29.86 -11.11
N THR A 204 13.95 30.61 -10.12
CA THR A 204 14.57 31.89 -9.72
C THR A 204 15.45 31.81 -8.49
N ASP A 205 15.16 30.90 -7.55
CA ASP A 205 15.92 30.78 -6.32
C ASP A 205 17.22 30.00 -6.58
N PRO A 206 18.39 30.61 -6.21
CA PRO A 206 19.71 30.00 -6.41
C PRO A 206 19.89 28.63 -5.73
N TRP A 207 19.12 28.29 -4.70
CA TRP A 207 19.20 27.03 -4.00
C TRP A 207 18.97 25.84 -4.94
N TYR A 208 18.09 26.00 -5.94
CA TYR A 208 17.76 24.91 -6.88
C TYR A 208 18.86 24.65 -7.93
N LYS A 209 19.83 25.56 -8.10
CA LYS A 209 20.94 25.40 -9.08
C LYS A 209 21.73 24.11 -8.91
N GLN A 210 21.78 23.56 -7.69
CA GLN A 210 22.45 22.30 -7.40
C GLN A 210 21.83 21.10 -8.13
N PHE A 211 20.56 21.20 -8.53
CA PHE A 211 19.85 20.17 -9.28
C PHE A 211 19.86 20.41 -10.79
N GLU A 212 20.51 21.46 -11.26
CA GLU A 212 20.59 21.85 -12.67
C GLU A 212 19.22 21.93 -13.35
N PRO A 213 18.29 22.80 -12.86
CA PRO A 213 16.95 22.91 -13.43
C PRO A 213 16.97 23.53 -14.82
N ILE A 214 16.28 22.89 -15.77
CA ILE A 214 16.10 23.33 -17.15
C ILE A 214 14.61 23.45 -17.42
N VAL A 215 14.14 24.65 -17.75
CA VAL A 215 12.75 24.89 -18.12
C VAL A 215 12.48 24.35 -19.53
N LEU A 216 11.74 23.26 -19.63
CA LEU A 216 11.36 22.67 -20.92
C LEU A 216 10.11 23.31 -21.50
N SER A 217 9.16 23.68 -20.63
CA SER A 217 7.93 24.38 -21.00
C SER A 217 7.51 25.29 -19.86
N ARG A 218 6.90 26.42 -20.21
CA ARG A 218 6.35 27.41 -19.30
C ARG A 218 5.01 27.89 -19.84
N PRO A 219 3.98 28.06 -19.01
CA PRO A 219 2.73 28.66 -19.45
C PRO A 219 2.99 30.05 -20.04
N SER A 220 2.43 30.29 -21.20
CA SER A 220 2.39 31.63 -21.80
C SER A 220 0.92 32.00 -22.07
N TYR A 221 0.61 33.27 -21.89
CA TYR A 221 -0.74 33.79 -22.10
C TYR A 221 -0.76 34.61 -23.38
N ALA A 222 -1.90 34.65 -24.06
CA ALA A 222 -2.08 35.56 -25.18
C ALA A 222 -1.97 37.03 -24.70
N PRO A 223 -1.53 37.96 -25.55
CA PRO A 223 -1.49 39.36 -25.19
C PRO A 223 -2.86 39.85 -24.70
N GLY A 224 -2.92 40.32 -23.44
CA GLY A 224 -4.15 40.77 -22.80
C GLY A 224 -4.82 39.75 -21.90
N ASP A 225 -4.39 38.48 -21.92
CA ASP A 225 -4.84 37.48 -20.98
C ASP A 225 -3.86 37.39 -19.81
N GLY A 226 -4.39 37.27 -18.60
CA GLY A 226 -3.60 37.04 -17.39
C GLY A 226 -3.73 35.60 -16.86
N PRO A 227 -3.05 35.26 -15.73
CA PRO A 227 -3.18 33.98 -15.08
C PRO A 227 -4.60 33.61 -14.71
N GLU A 228 -5.47 34.57 -14.49
CA GLU A 228 -6.91 34.41 -14.22
C GLU A 228 -7.69 33.82 -15.42
N ASN A 229 -7.16 33.95 -16.65
CA ASN A 229 -7.71 33.40 -17.88
C ASN A 229 -6.92 32.17 -18.36
N ALA A 230 -6.32 31.44 -17.46
CA ALA A 230 -5.36 30.35 -17.72
C ALA A 230 -5.90 29.19 -18.59
N THR A 231 -7.20 29.10 -18.82
CA THR A 231 -7.81 28.17 -19.78
C THR A 231 -7.26 28.33 -21.20
N TYR A 232 -6.67 29.48 -21.52
CA TYR A 232 -6.08 29.81 -22.83
C TYR A 232 -4.54 29.83 -22.82
N ALA A 233 -3.89 29.51 -21.68
CA ALA A 233 -2.43 29.44 -21.64
C ALA A 233 -1.90 28.37 -22.61
N ILE A 234 -0.93 28.76 -23.43
CA ILE A 234 -0.17 27.86 -24.28
C ILE A 234 0.93 27.21 -23.44
N GLY A 235 1.04 25.89 -23.50
CA GLY A 235 2.01 25.14 -22.69
C GLY A 235 1.56 24.94 -21.23
N LEU A 236 2.32 24.15 -20.52
CA LEU A 236 2.22 23.93 -19.09
C LEU A 236 3.63 24.03 -18.47
N TRP A 237 3.73 24.13 -17.16
CA TRP A 237 5.01 24.03 -16.51
C TRP A 237 5.64 22.65 -16.69
N MET A 238 6.91 22.62 -17.10
CA MET A 238 7.72 21.42 -17.10
C MET A 238 9.18 21.78 -16.85
N ILE A 239 9.75 21.25 -15.78
CA ILE A 239 11.15 21.44 -15.43
C ILE A 239 11.84 20.08 -15.42
N MET A 240 12.96 20.01 -16.12
CA MET A 240 13.90 18.90 -16.07
C MET A 240 15.04 19.27 -15.13
N PHE A 241 15.47 18.34 -14.31
CA PHE A 241 16.63 18.46 -13.43
C PHE A 241 17.67 17.44 -13.89
N ASP A 242 18.80 17.92 -14.41
CA ASP A 242 19.86 17.04 -14.95
C ASP A 242 20.71 16.41 -13.83
N ASN A 243 20.61 16.92 -12.61
CA ASN A 243 21.29 16.45 -11.41
C ASN A 243 20.30 16.27 -10.24
N ALA A 244 19.18 15.55 -10.47
CA ALA A 244 18.16 15.32 -9.45
C ALA A 244 18.59 14.31 -8.40
N MET A 245 19.46 13.34 -8.76
CA MET A 245 20.03 12.34 -7.87
C MET A 245 21.43 11.93 -8.34
N SER A 246 22.25 11.42 -7.43
CA SER A 246 23.56 10.87 -7.77
C SER A 246 23.43 9.52 -8.48
N ALA A 247 24.52 9.11 -9.12
CA ALA A 247 24.58 7.78 -9.76
C ALA A 247 24.38 6.65 -8.74
N ASP A 248 24.99 6.77 -7.56
CA ASP A 248 24.88 5.76 -6.49
C ASP A 248 23.46 5.69 -5.92
N GLU A 249 22.78 6.83 -5.78
CA GLU A 249 21.36 6.85 -5.36
C GLU A 249 20.49 6.16 -6.40
N ALA A 250 20.72 6.42 -7.69
CA ALA A 250 19.97 5.77 -8.77
C ALA A 250 20.20 4.25 -8.79
N ASP A 251 21.45 3.79 -8.64
CA ASP A 251 21.76 2.36 -8.55
C ASP A 251 21.12 1.71 -7.34
N ARG A 252 21.15 2.38 -6.18
CA ARG A 252 20.49 1.86 -4.98
C ARG A 252 18.98 1.68 -5.16
N MET A 253 18.31 2.64 -5.81
CA MET A 253 16.87 2.52 -6.09
C MET A 253 16.56 1.36 -7.05
N ILE A 254 17.45 1.07 -8.03
CA ILE A 254 17.33 -0.11 -8.90
C ILE A 254 17.46 -1.39 -8.07
N ASP A 255 18.45 -1.47 -7.19
CA ASP A 255 18.69 -2.62 -6.31
C ASP A 255 17.48 -2.87 -5.39
N LEU A 256 16.93 -1.81 -4.79
CA LEU A 256 15.74 -1.90 -3.95
C LEU A 256 14.53 -2.44 -4.73
N GLY A 257 14.33 -2.01 -5.97
CA GLY A 257 13.31 -2.57 -6.84
C GLY A 257 13.53 -4.04 -7.14
N GLY A 258 14.79 -4.44 -7.33
CA GLY A 258 15.17 -5.86 -7.51
C GLY A 258 14.90 -6.71 -6.26
N LEU A 259 15.17 -6.18 -5.07
CA LEU A 259 14.89 -6.86 -3.79
C LEU A 259 13.39 -7.03 -3.51
N LEU A 260 12.57 -6.06 -3.89
CA LEU A 260 11.11 -6.12 -3.74
C LEU A 260 10.46 -7.06 -4.75
N GLY A 261 11.10 -7.27 -5.90
CA GLY A 261 10.54 -7.98 -7.04
C GLY A 261 9.65 -7.08 -7.90
N TYR A 262 9.85 -7.15 -9.23
CA TYR A 262 9.04 -6.41 -10.20
C TYR A 262 7.88 -7.26 -10.68
N GLU A 263 6.67 -6.75 -10.49
CA GLU A 263 5.43 -7.37 -10.95
C GLU A 263 4.86 -6.62 -12.15
N ARG A 264 3.99 -7.29 -12.92
CA ARG A 264 3.31 -6.68 -14.06
C ARG A 264 2.56 -5.42 -13.64
N SER A 265 2.87 -4.28 -14.27
CA SER A 265 2.17 -3.03 -13.99
C SER A 265 0.70 -3.11 -14.41
N SER A 266 -0.15 -2.48 -13.61
CA SER A 266 -1.58 -2.36 -13.85
C SER A 266 -2.02 -0.89 -13.86
N ASP A 267 -3.17 -0.63 -14.46
CA ASP A 267 -3.86 0.64 -14.44
C ASP A 267 -5.08 0.56 -13.52
N VAL A 268 -5.73 1.70 -13.29
CA VAL A 268 -7.02 1.76 -12.57
C VAL A 268 -8.07 1.00 -13.39
N GLY A 269 -8.74 0.04 -12.73
CA GLY A 269 -9.78 -0.78 -13.31
C GLY A 269 -11.19 -0.22 -13.08
N GLU A 270 -12.18 -1.11 -13.13
CA GLU A 270 -13.58 -0.75 -12.95
C GLU A 270 -13.93 -0.49 -11.48
N LYS A 271 -14.97 0.32 -11.25
CA LYS A 271 -15.52 0.57 -9.93
C LYS A 271 -16.13 -0.71 -9.35
N GLN A 272 -15.74 -1.04 -8.11
CA GLN A 272 -16.22 -2.22 -7.38
C GLN A 272 -17.47 -1.90 -6.54
N ALA A 273 -18.12 -2.95 -6.01
CA ALA A 273 -19.31 -2.82 -5.19
C ALA A 273 -19.09 -2.01 -3.89
N ASP A 274 -17.87 -2.04 -3.35
CA ASP A 274 -17.45 -1.27 -2.18
C ASP A 274 -17.05 0.17 -2.51
N GLY A 275 -17.23 0.60 -3.75
CA GLY A 275 -16.89 1.93 -4.23
C GLY A 275 -15.40 2.15 -4.48
N THR A 276 -14.54 1.16 -4.26
CA THR A 276 -13.13 1.21 -4.70
C THR A 276 -13.02 0.97 -6.20
N TYR A 277 -11.80 1.08 -6.73
CA TYR A 277 -11.51 0.73 -8.10
C TYR A 277 -10.56 -0.45 -8.13
N GLY A 278 -10.88 -1.44 -8.97
CA GLY A 278 -10.04 -2.59 -9.19
C GLY A 278 -8.76 -2.24 -9.93
N VAL A 279 -7.97 -3.26 -10.25
CA VAL A 279 -6.77 -3.15 -11.09
C VAL A 279 -7.07 -3.68 -12.49
N SER A 280 -6.48 -3.06 -13.52
CA SER A 280 -6.61 -3.47 -14.92
C SER A 280 -5.23 -3.74 -15.50
N VAL A 281 -4.97 -5.00 -15.85
CA VAL A 281 -3.79 -5.37 -16.63
C VAL A 281 -4.19 -5.39 -18.10
N ASN A 282 -3.59 -4.52 -18.90
CA ASN A 282 -3.92 -4.36 -20.32
C ASN A 282 -2.68 -4.32 -21.20
N SER A 283 -2.87 -4.33 -22.52
CA SER A 283 -1.77 -4.31 -23.50
C SER A 283 -1.16 -2.91 -23.71
N GLY A 284 -1.81 -1.87 -23.22
CA GLY A 284 -1.33 -0.48 -23.33
C GLY A 284 -0.21 -0.13 -22.37
N ARG A 285 -0.06 -0.88 -21.29
CA ARG A 285 1.02 -0.73 -20.32
C ARG A 285 1.75 -2.06 -20.18
N THR A 286 2.98 -2.14 -20.68
CA THR A 286 3.73 -3.40 -20.75
C THR A 286 4.91 -3.51 -19.78
N SER A 287 5.15 -2.47 -18.96
CA SER A 287 6.17 -2.44 -17.92
C SER A 287 5.90 -3.37 -16.74
N THR A 288 6.91 -3.51 -15.90
CA THR A 288 6.78 -4.04 -14.54
C THR A 288 7.09 -2.95 -13.51
N ASN A 289 6.57 -3.08 -12.30
CA ASN A 289 6.84 -2.15 -11.21
C ASN A 289 7.00 -2.85 -9.86
N ALA A 290 7.64 -2.15 -8.93
CA ALA A 290 7.70 -2.48 -7.51
C ALA A 290 7.36 -1.21 -6.69
N TRP A 291 6.54 -1.35 -5.66
CA TRP A 291 6.21 -0.24 -4.76
C TRP A 291 7.21 -0.18 -3.62
N CYS A 292 7.88 0.96 -3.46
CA CYS A 292 8.87 1.19 -2.41
C CYS A 292 8.20 1.36 -1.04
N GLN A 293 7.86 0.24 -0.42
CA GLN A 293 7.23 0.13 0.90
C GLN A 293 8.11 -0.70 1.83
N GLY A 294 7.79 -0.72 3.15
CA GLY A 294 8.55 -1.47 4.15
C GLY A 294 10.03 -1.14 4.10
N VAL A 295 10.87 -2.16 3.95
CA VAL A 295 12.35 -2.02 3.97
C VAL A 295 12.89 -1.05 2.90
N CYS A 296 12.18 -0.87 1.79
CA CYS A 296 12.58 0.11 0.78
C CYS A 296 12.30 1.54 1.26
N ALA A 297 11.13 1.80 1.84
CA ALA A 297 10.78 3.12 2.37
C ALA A 297 11.65 3.51 3.58
N GLU A 298 12.18 2.53 4.30
CA GLU A 298 13.10 2.73 5.43
C GLU A 298 14.56 2.91 4.98
N ASP A 299 14.86 2.65 3.70
CA ASP A 299 16.22 2.81 3.18
C ASP A 299 16.66 4.28 3.19
N PRO A 300 17.87 4.60 3.70
CA PRO A 300 18.34 5.98 3.78
C PRO A 300 18.41 6.71 2.43
N VAL A 301 18.57 6.00 1.32
CA VAL A 301 18.55 6.61 -0.01
C VAL A 301 17.13 7.00 -0.40
N ALA A 302 16.16 6.10 -0.20
CA ALA A 302 14.76 6.39 -0.46
C ALA A 302 14.28 7.58 0.38
N GLN A 303 14.62 7.63 1.68
CA GLN A 303 14.27 8.73 2.57
C GLN A 303 14.88 10.06 2.09
N ARG A 304 16.18 10.09 1.70
CA ARG A 304 16.77 11.31 1.14
C ARG A 304 16.09 11.79 -0.14
N LEU A 305 15.58 10.87 -0.95
CA LEU A 305 14.84 11.24 -2.17
C LEU A 305 13.43 11.75 -1.83
N MET A 306 12.78 11.20 -0.80
CA MET A 306 11.52 11.72 -0.27
C MET A 306 11.69 13.16 0.23
N ASP A 307 12.70 13.41 1.06
CA ASP A 307 13.05 14.77 1.53
C ASP A 307 13.37 15.71 0.35
N ARG A 308 14.03 15.19 -0.69
CA ARG A 308 14.36 15.97 -1.89
C ARG A 308 13.13 16.39 -2.67
N VAL A 309 12.16 15.48 -2.86
CA VAL A 309 10.88 15.79 -3.50
C VAL A 309 10.13 16.86 -2.70
N GLU A 310 10.04 16.69 -1.36
CA GLU A 310 9.43 17.68 -0.47
C GLU A 310 10.14 19.04 -0.56
N ASN A 311 11.46 19.08 -0.45
CA ASN A 311 12.23 20.31 -0.50
C ASN A 311 12.12 21.04 -1.86
N ILE A 312 12.06 20.31 -2.97
CA ILE A 312 11.91 20.91 -4.30
C ILE A 312 10.50 21.45 -4.50
N THR A 313 9.49 20.69 -4.18
CA THR A 313 8.09 21.09 -4.41
C THR A 313 7.56 22.02 -3.32
N GLY A 314 8.05 21.88 -2.09
CA GLY A 314 7.51 22.53 -0.89
C GLY A 314 6.22 21.88 -0.40
N ILE A 315 5.88 20.69 -0.92
CA ILE A 315 4.71 19.90 -0.51
C ILE A 315 5.21 18.77 0.38
N PRO A 316 4.63 18.58 1.59
CA PRO A 316 5.06 17.53 2.51
C PRO A 316 5.00 16.14 1.91
N TRP A 317 6.01 15.30 2.17
CA TRP A 317 6.05 13.94 1.65
C TRP A 317 4.80 13.11 1.96
N PRO A 318 4.10 13.25 3.12
CA PRO A 318 2.84 12.56 3.35
C PRO A 318 1.78 12.75 2.26
N ASN A 319 1.85 13.81 1.47
CA ASN A 319 1.00 14.01 0.29
C ASN A 319 1.38 13.10 -0.89
N SER A 320 2.53 12.42 -0.83
CA SER A 320 3.02 11.58 -1.93
C SER A 320 2.65 10.11 -1.73
N GLU A 321 2.39 9.42 -2.85
CA GLU A 321 2.36 7.96 -2.86
C GLU A 321 3.77 7.41 -2.55
N SER A 322 3.85 6.13 -2.17
CA SER A 322 5.14 5.45 -2.15
C SER A 322 5.79 5.53 -3.53
N PHE A 323 7.12 5.60 -3.61
CA PHE A 323 7.79 5.56 -4.91
C PHE A 323 7.37 4.31 -5.69
N GLN A 324 6.98 4.50 -6.95
CA GLN A 324 6.77 3.40 -7.89
C GLN A 324 8.03 3.19 -8.73
N LEU A 325 8.79 2.14 -8.43
CA LEU A 325 9.95 1.75 -9.19
C LEU A 325 9.50 0.99 -10.44
N LEU A 326 9.95 1.44 -11.61
CA LEU A 326 9.52 0.94 -12.91
C LEU A 326 10.67 0.28 -13.65
N ARG A 327 10.36 -0.81 -14.34
CA ARG A 327 11.30 -1.50 -15.24
C ARG A 327 10.61 -1.76 -16.58
N TYR A 328 11.29 -1.35 -17.66
CA TYR A 328 10.88 -1.58 -19.04
C TYR A 328 12.00 -2.34 -19.76
N GLU A 329 11.67 -3.51 -20.25
CA GLU A 329 12.53 -4.28 -21.14
C GLU A 329 12.39 -3.83 -22.59
N GLN A 330 13.23 -4.35 -23.46
CA GLN A 330 13.18 -4.05 -24.89
C GLN A 330 11.76 -4.32 -25.45
N GLY A 331 11.23 -3.35 -26.20
CA GLY A 331 9.90 -3.38 -26.76
C GLY A 331 8.79 -2.92 -25.80
N GLN A 332 9.04 -2.84 -24.51
CA GLN A 332 8.05 -2.42 -23.52
C GLN A 332 7.82 -0.90 -23.56
N PHE A 333 6.59 -0.50 -23.27
CA PHE A 333 6.10 0.87 -23.35
C PHE A 333 4.92 1.09 -22.39
N TYR A 334 4.50 2.35 -22.28
CA TYR A 334 3.20 2.73 -21.73
C TYR A 334 2.54 3.73 -22.67
N GLN A 335 1.36 3.39 -23.19
CA GLN A 335 0.60 4.23 -24.10
C GLN A 335 0.25 5.59 -23.50
N MET A 336 -0.30 6.51 -24.32
CA MET A 336 -0.69 7.84 -23.86
C MET A 336 -1.72 7.76 -22.73
N HIS A 337 -1.41 8.43 -21.63
CA HIS A 337 -2.23 8.51 -20.42
C HIS A 337 -2.00 9.83 -19.71
N ASN A 338 -2.85 10.14 -18.75
CA ASN A 338 -2.65 11.19 -17.76
C ASN A 338 -2.44 10.56 -16.39
N ASP A 339 -1.67 11.20 -15.52
CA ASP A 339 -1.50 10.73 -14.14
C ASP A 339 -2.66 11.15 -13.22
N TYR A 340 -3.49 12.11 -13.67
CA TYR A 340 -4.70 12.51 -12.97
C TYR A 340 -5.72 11.37 -12.91
N ILE A 341 -6.34 11.19 -11.75
CA ILE A 341 -7.37 10.18 -11.52
C ILE A 341 -8.66 10.88 -11.08
N SER A 342 -9.62 10.98 -11.98
CA SER A 342 -10.82 11.83 -11.81
C SER A 342 -11.66 11.53 -10.58
N HIS A 343 -11.82 10.25 -10.20
CA HIS A 343 -12.61 9.88 -9.04
C HIS A 343 -11.95 10.25 -7.69
N GLN A 344 -10.65 10.55 -7.69
CA GLN A 344 -9.93 10.97 -6.48
C GLN A 344 -10.30 12.39 -6.00
N VAL A 345 -10.96 13.20 -6.84
CA VAL A 345 -11.53 14.50 -6.41
C VAL A 345 -12.41 14.33 -5.16
N TYR A 346 -13.14 13.22 -5.08
CA TYR A 346 -14.05 12.90 -3.98
C TYR A 346 -13.42 12.03 -2.90
N ARG A 347 -12.09 11.89 -2.90
CA ARG A 347 -11.35 11.10 -1.90
C ARG A 347 -10.62 12.01 -0.91
N PRO A 348 -10.38 11.55 0.32
CA PRO A 348 -9.63 12.32 1.31
C PRO A 348 -8.25 12.77 0.82
N THR A 349 -7.59 11.94 0.01
CA THR A 349 -6.27 12.23 -0.56
C THR A 349 -6.29 13.36 -1.60
N GLY A 350 -7.46 13.62 -2.22
CA GLY A 350 -7.52 14.47 -3.40
C GLY A 350 -6.81 13.85 -4.61
N VAL A 351 -6.78 14.58 -5.71
CA VAL A 351 -6.19 14.14 -6.99
C VAL A 351 -4.67 14.20 -6.96
N ARG A 352 -4.01 13.46 -7.86
CA ARG A 352 -2.60 13.66 -8.17
C ARG A 352 -2.43 15.02 -8.84
N ILE A 353 -1.72 15.94 -8.20
CA ILE A 353 -1.49 17.30 -8.70
C ILE A 353 -0.19 17.44 -9.46
N LEU A 354 0.82 16.64 -9.08
CA LEU A 354 2.17 16.68 -9.64
C LEU A 354 2.71 15.27 -9.84
N THR A 355 3.52 15.11 -10.87
CA THR A 355 4.39 13.95 -11.05
C THR A 355 5.84 14.39 -11.05
N PHE A 356 6.66 13.76 -10.21
CA PHE A 356 8.10 13.88 -10.22
C PHE A 356 8.68 12.53 -10.64
N TYR A 357 9.18 12.45 -11.88
CA TYR A 357 9.67 11.22 -12.49
C TYR A 357 11.18 11.23 -12.58
N PHE A 358 11.84 10.23 -11.98
CA PHE A 358 13.28 10.04 -12.02
C PHE A 358 13.68 8.97 -13.04
N TYR A 359 14.74 9.23 -13.80
CA TYR A 359 15.41 8.25 -14.65
C TYR A 359 16.59 7.65 -13.87
N LEU A 360 16.53 6.34 -13.61
CA LEU A 360 17.52 5.67 -12.76
C LEU A 360 18.74 5.17 -13.54
N ASN A 361 18.64 5.13 -14.87
CA ASN A 361 19.76 4.72 -15.72
C ASN A 361 19.71 5.41 -17.09
N ASP A 362 20.83 5.33 -17.79
CA ASP A 362 20.89 5.61 -19.23
C ASP A 362 20.25 4.47 -20.02
N VAL A 363 19.62 4.78 -21.14
CA VAL A 363 19.04 3.81 -22.07
C VAL A 363 19.74 3.93 -23.42
N GLU A 364 20.22 2.82 -23.96
CA GLU A 364 21.01 2.83 -25.20
C GLU A 364 20.22 3.40 -26.40
N GLU A 365 18.92 3.04 -26.54
CA GLU A 365 18.04 3.57 -27.59
C GLU A 365 16.57 3.51 -27.16
N GLY A 366 15.84 4.59 -27.40
CA GLY A 366 14.41 4.69 -27.09
C GLY A 366 14.14 4.99 -25.63
N GLY A 367 12.98 4.57 -25.12
CA GLY A 367 12.58 4.71 -23.71
C GLY A 367 12.30 6.14 -23.25
N GLY A 368 12.20 7.12 -24.16
CA GLY A 368 11.87 8.51 -23.85
C GLY A 368 10.48 8.66 -23.21
N THR A 369 10.25 9.79 -22.54
CA THR A 369 8.92 10.23 -22.11
C THR A 369 8.47 11.36 -23.01
N ARG A 370 7.40 11.14 -23.78
CA ARG A 370 6.90 12.10 -24.76
C ARG A 370 5.59 12.72 -24.31
N PHE A 371 5.48 14.03 -24.47
CA PHE A 371 4.29 14.85 -24.22
C PHE A 371 3.76 15.39 -25.56
N PRO A 372 2.89 14.66 -26.27
CA PRO A 372 2.52 14.98 -27.64
C PRO A 372 1.83 16.33 -27.78
N LYS A 373 1.02 16.74 -26.81
CA LYS A 373 0.22 17.97 -26.85
C LYS A 373 1.04 19.26 -26.77
N ILE A 374 2.27 19.15 -26.25
CA ILE A 374 3.20 20.27 -26.16
C ILE A 374 4.48 20.06 -27.00
N GLY A 375 4.53 18.94 -27.74
CA GLY A 375 5.63 18.65 -28.67
C GLY A 375 6.98 18.37 -28.01
N LEU A 376 6.99 17.90 -26.75
CA LEU A 376 8.22 17.63 -25.99
C LEU A 376 8.48 16.13 -25.85
N GLU A 377 9.76 15.79 -25.81
CA GLU A 377 10.25 14.46 -25.47
C GLU A 377 11.48 14.60 -24.57
N VAL A 378 11.49 13.84 -23.45
CA VAL A 378 12.63 13.77 -22.54
C VAL A 378 13.26 12.40 -22.65
N THR A 379 14.56 12.38 -22.95
CA THR A 379 15.34 11.14 -23.05
C THR A 379 15.83 10.70 -21.67
N PRO A 380 15.88 9.39 -21.41
CA PRO A 380 16.49 8.84 -20.21
C PRO A 380 17.96 9.28 -20.05
N LYS A 381 18.31 9.70 -18.85
CA LYS A 381 19.67 9.96 -18.42
C LYS A 381 19.76 9.65 -16.93
N LYS A 382 20.72 8.88 -16.51
CA LYS A 382 20.90 8.50 -15.10
C LYS A 382 21.03 9.73 -14.22
N GLY A 383 20.21 9.80 -13.16
CA GLY A 383 20.18 10.92 -12.23
C GLY A 383 19.28 12.10 -12.65
N ARG A 384 18.75 12.08 -13.88
CA ARG A 384 17.79 13.08 -14.37
C ARG A 384 16.42 12.89 -13.76
N ALA A 385 15.68 13.97 -13.56
CA ALA A 385 14.27 13.93 -13.26
C ALA A 385 13.47 14.97 -14.04
N VAL A 386 12.16 14.76 -14.13
CA VAL A 386 11.22 15.74 -14.72
C VAL A 386 10.06 15.94 -13.77
N LEU A 387 9.69 17.18 -13.54
CA LEU A 387 8.55 17.63 -12.74
C LEU A 387 7.52 18.29 -13.64
N TRP A 388 6.27 17.85 -13.57
CA TRP A 388 5.14 18.47 -14.28
C TRP A 388 3.85 18.36 -13.47
N PRO A 389 2.87 19.30 -13.67
CA PRO A 389 1.56 19.23 -13.07
C PRO A 389 0.63 18.34 -13.89
N SER A 390 -0.31 17.69 -13.19
CA SER A 390 -1.45 17.00 -13.81
C SER A 390 -2.72 17.85 -13.82
N VAL A 391 -2.66 19.05 -13.23
CA VAL A 391 -3.80 19.94 -12.99
C VAL A 391 -3.51 21.37 -13.46
N PHE A 392 -4.57 22.16 -13.63
CA PHE A 392 -4.45 23.58 -13.95
C PHE A 392 -4.02 24.41 -12.72
N ASP A 393 -3.26 25.49 -12.95
CA ASP A 393 -2.89 26.44 -11.90
C ASP A 393 -4.09 27.20 -11.30
N HIS A 394 -5.09 27.53 -12.13
CA HIS A 394 -6.29 28.24 -11.69
C HIS A 394 -7.32 27.33 -10.99
N ASP A 395 -7.21 26.03 -11.16
CA ASP A 395 -8.04 25.01 -10.50
C ASP A 395 -7.23 23.73 -10.28
N PRO A 396 -6.53 23.63 -9.14
CA PRO A 396 -5.66 22.47 -8.83
C PRO A 396 -6.42 21.16 -8.59
N ASN A 397 -7.74 21.14 -8.74
CA ASN A 397 -8.56 19.93 -8.71
C ASN A 397 -9.05 19.51 -10.10
N LYS A 398 -8.71 20.25 -11.16
CA LYS A 398 -9.13 20.00 -12.53
C LYS A 398 -7.97 19.52 -13.38
N GLU A 399 -8.22 18.40 -14.10
CA GLU A 399 -7.27 17.76 -15.02
C GLU A 399 -6.78 18.70 -16.13
N ASP A 400 -5.46 18.74 -16.33
CA ASP A 400 -4.83 19.41 -17.47
C ASP A 400 -4.34 18.40 -18.50
N HIS A 401 -5.13 18.18 -19.52
CA HIS A 401 -4.81 17.23 -20.60
C HIS A 401 -3.54 17.58 -21.39
N ARG A 402 -2.94 18.77 -21.23
CA ARG A 402 -1.65 19.09 -21.87
C ARG A 402 -0.51 18.25 -21.30
N SER A 403 -0.70 17.69 -20.09
CA SER A 403 0.22 16.78 -19.42
C SER A 403 0.09 15.31 -19.87
N ASP A 404 -0.82 14.98 -20.78
CA ASP A 404 -0.92 13.65 -21.35
C ASP A 404 0.43 13.24 -21.95
N HIS A 405 0.92 12.06 -21.56
CA HIS A 405 2.24 11.61 -21.94
C HIS A 405 2.29 10.10 -22.22
N THR A 406 3.39 9.65 -22.80
CA THR A 406 3.64 8.26 -23.15
C THR A 406 5.09 7.89 -22.80
N ALA A 407 5.29 6.70 -22.25
CA ALA A 407 6.61 6.10 -22.19
C ALA A 407 6.87 5.37 -23.51
N LEU A 408 7.77 5.90 -24.33
CA LEU A 408 8.12 5.34 -25.62
C LEU A 408 8.77 3.97 -25.46
N PRO A 409 8.63 3.08 -26.47
CA PRO A 409 9.27 1.78 -26.45
C PRO A 409 10.79 1.88 -26.21
N VAL A 410 11.29 1.03 -25.35
CA VAL A 410 12.74 0.78 -25.23
C VAL A 410 13.17 0.00 -26.47
N LYS A 411 14.02 0.57 -27.29
CA LYS A 411 14.51 -0.09 -28.50
C LYS A 411 15.74 -0.97 -28.24
N LYS A 412 16.60 -0.51 -27.32
CA LYS A 412 17.80 -1.25 -26.89
C LYS A 412 18.12 -0.98 -25.43
N GLY A 413 18.45 -2.02 -24.69
CA GLY A 413 18.77 -1.97 -23.26
C GLY A 413 17.52 -2.16 -22.39
N ILE A 414 17.60 -1.70 -21.15
CA ILE A 414 16.53 -1.71 -20.14
C ILE A 414 16.39 -0.29 -19.62
N LYS A 415 15.14 0.17 -19.40
CA LYS A 415 14.85 1.44 -18.74
C LYS A 415 14.41 1.19 -17.31
N TYR A 416 15.04 1.86 -16.37
CA TYR A 416 14.55 1.98 -14.99
C TYR A 416 14.11 3.41 -14.71
N GLY A 417 12.99 3.54 -14.02
CA GLY A 417 12.45 4.84 -13.63
C GLY A 417 11.77 4.76 -12.28
N CYS A 418 11.44 5.93 -11.73
CA CYS A 418 10.78 6.03 -10.44
C CYS A 418 9.78 7.19 -10.48
N ASN A 419 8.50 6.88 -10.24
CA ASN A 419 7.46 7.88 -10.05
C ASN A 419 7.37 8.29 -8.58
N ALA A 420 7.25 9.61 -8.34
CA ALA A 420 6.68 10.19 -7.13
C ALA A 420 5.41 10.94 -7.56
N TRP A 421 4.25 10.42 -7.25
CA TRP A 421 2.98 11.08 -7.46
C TRP A 421 2.58 11.83 -6.20
N ILE A 422 2.30 13.11 -6.34
CA ILE A 422 1.98 14.02 -5.24
C ILE A 422 0.50 14.37 -5.32
N HIS A 423 -0.20 14.19 -4.21
CA HIS A 423 -1.62 14.44 -4.07
C HIS A 423 -1.90 15.82 -3.48
N GLN A 424 -3.14 16.27 -3.67
CA GLN A 424 -3.64 17.52 -3.11
C GLN A 424 -3.66 17.51 -1.58
N ARG A 425 -3.79 16.32 -0.97
CA ARG A 425 -3.87 16.15 0.50
C ARG A 425 -3.03 14.95 0.95
N ASP A 426 -2.95 14.74 2.25
CA ASP A 426 -2.21 13.64 2.86
C ASP A 426 -2.66 12.29 2.31
N PHE A 427 -1.78 11.66 1.52
CA PHE A 427 -1.99 10.34 0.95
C PHE A 427 -1.63 9.25 1.96
N GLN A 428 -0.47 9.37 2.65
CA GLN A 428 0.10 8.30 3.46
C GLN A 428 -0.81 7.92 4.63
N THR A 429 -1.29 8.91 5.38
CA THR A 429 -2.20 8.66 6.52
C THR A 429 -3.53 8.07 6.04
N ASN A 430 -4.05 8.51 4.90
CA ASN A 430 -5.29 7.99 4.35
C ASN A 430 -5.11 6.56 3.79
N ALA A 431 -4.01 6.29 3.08
CA ALA A 431 -3.68 4.96 2.58
C ALA A 431 -3.51 3.95 3.72
N ALA A 432 -2.87 4.34 4.84
CA ALA A 432 -2.75 3.49 6.03
C ALA A 432 -4.10 3.11 6.66
N LYS A 433 -5.15 3.90 6.43
CA LYS A 433 -6.54 3.59 6.83
C LYS A 433 -7.30 2.76 5.79
N GLY A 434 -6.67 2.41 4.68
CA GLY A 434 -7.31 1.72 3.56
C GLY A 434 -8.17 2.66 2.69
N CYS A 435 -7.80 3.93 2.64
CA CYS A 435 -8.40 4.97 1.84
C CYS A 435 -7.52 5.29 0.63
#